data_87e2ebc88448386c6177ddf45318ce41
#
_entry.id   87e2ebc88448386c6177ddf45318ce41
#
_cell.length_a   1.000
_cell.length_b   1.000
_cell.length_c   1.000
_cell.angle_alpha   90.00
_cell.angle_beta   90.00
_cell.angle_gamma   90.00
#
_symmetry.space_group_name_H-M   'P 1'
#
loop_
_entity.id
_entity.type
_entity.pdbx_description
1 polymer ?
#
loop_
_entity_poly.entity_id
_entity_poly.type
_entity_poly.pdbx_seq_one_letter_code
_entity_poly.pdbx_strand_id
1 'polypeptide(L)'
;MAESRITRHFANVTDGRWGARQVHYRRVGKGPVVICLHQSPLSSRDMISTMERWKEHFTCIAPDTPGFGLSDPLGVATAETADFADALVEFMDAIGIDKAAIYGFHTGAMVTCAIAEHHPSRVTCALANGYVLLTERARKDILDNYLPPFEPKWDGSHLTWLWARMREQLIFFPWYSKAQADRMQYSVPSPENLQAGCVEFMRSGDHYRVGYRAAFSMRSDLALTRITVPTLVTATATDVLARDLARVQRKTDCVTVTAGGDTAQTLDLCRDFILQHLPPVAPRVVPPAPLPCRMWQDYVDVPGGQLRIRRNHDAKSGRPVLIQHDAAGSSEIVHELARGFIGHRPVIAINLPGHGESDNTLKGKVTVTAYARVVEQALKTLGIEEYDFVGTWGGGLVGLELALRDPKSVRHLVMADTLWFDDKLRRELREHYTPDIRPNWYGGHLLEAWHMLRDQGLFWPWFRRTREGIINQPTHVDPVMIQARVLELFRSEGMWREAYQAHFAYPLQKRMAQVDVPVHFVAPAWDPQLEATKLAARESRKGRFEKMPDRMFDWAERLMPFLDR
;
A
#
# COMPACT_ATOMS: atom_id res chain seq x y z
N MET A 1 -18.59 9.97 -14.99
CA MET A 1 -17.57 8.98 -15.43
C MET A 1 -16.77 8.37 -14.27
N ALA A 2 -16.68 8.99 -13.09
CA ALA A 2 -15.97 8.39 -11.92
C ALA A 2 -16.65 7.14 -11.33
N GLU A 3 -17.94 6.95 -11.54
CA GLU A 3 -18.74 5.88 -10.91
C GLU A 3 -18.64 4.52 -11.61
N SER A 4 -18.01 4.43 -12.77
CA SER A 4 -17.84 3.17 -13.51
C SER A 4 -16.49 2.46 -13.24
N ARG A 5 -15.52 3.15 -12.63
CA ARG A 5 -14.22 2.57 -12.24
C ARG A 5 -14.11 2.46 -10.72
N ILE A 6 -13.36 1.48 -10.25
CA ILE A 6 -13.00 1.38 -8.84
C ILE A 6 -12.08 2.55 -8.48
N THR A 7 -12.47 3.34 -7.48
CA THR A 7 -11.68 4.42 -6.88
C THR A 7 -11.17 4.00 -5.51
N ARG A 8 -10.07 4.60 -5.08
CA ARG A 8 -9.43 4.34 -3.79
C ARG A 8 -9.52 5.57 -2.90
N HIS A 9 -9.70 5.35 -1.62
CA HIS A 9 -9.93 6.39 -0.63
C HIS A 9 -9.31 6.00 0.71
N PHE A 10 -9.16 6.98 1.58
CA PHE A 10 -8.89 6.79 3.00
C PHE A 10 -10.03 7.36 3.82
N ALA A 11 -10.37 6.69 4.92
CA ALA A 11 -11.19 7.21 6.00
C ALA A 11 -10.32 7.37 7.24
N ASN A 12 -10.46 8.48 7.95
CA ASN A 12 -9.75 8.72 9.19
C ASN A 12 -10.71 8.55 10.35
N VAL A 13 -10.48 7.54 11.16
CA VAL A 13 -11.15 7.35 12.46
C VAL A 13 -10.38 8.19 13.46
N THR A 14 -11.00 9.24 14.00
CA THR A 14 -10.33 10.19 14.92
C THR A 14 -10.44 9.77 16.38
N ASP A 15 -11.57 9.22 16.78
CA ASP A 15 -11.93 8.90 18.16
C ASP A 15 -12.26 7.42 18.38
N GLY A 16 -11.55 6.53 17.66
CA GLY A 16 -11.76 5.09 17.77
C GLY A 16 -11.23 4.50 19.07
N ARG A 17 -11.76 3.34 19.46
CA ARG A 17 -11.33 2.57 20.64
C ARG A 17 -9.82 2.30 20.68
N TRP A 18 -9.18 2.16 19.52
CA TRP A 18 -7.74 1.94 19.38
C TRP A 18 -6.96 3.20 18.99
N GLY A 19 -7.51 4.39 19.25
CA GLY A 19 -6.92 5.68 18.88
C GLY A 19 -7.15 6.06 17.42
N ALA A 20 -6.55 7.20 17.04
CA ALA A 20 -6.66 7.72 15.68
C ALA A 20 -5.96 6.81 14.66
N ARG A 21 -6.67 6.37 13.63
CA ARG A 21 -6.17 5.46 12.60
C ARG A 21 -6.74 5.76 11.22
N GLN A 22 -6.03 5.35 10.18
CA GLN A 22 -6.51 5.41 8.80
C GLN A 22 -7.01 4.05 8.33
N VAL A 23 -8.11 4.05 7.60
CA VAL A 23 -8.63 2.88 6.89
C VAL A 23 -8.64 3.18 5.41
N HIS A 24 -7.88 2.42 4.64
CA HIS A 24 -7.95 2.44 3.18
C HIS A 24 -9.15 1.64 2.70
N TYR A 25 -9.82 2.11 1.66
CA TYR A 25 -10.92 1.37 1.04
C TYR A 25 -11.04 1.64 -0.46
N ARG A 26 -11.65 0.69 -1.15
CA ARG A 26 -12.05 0.80 -2.55
C ARG A 26 -13.54 1.03 -2.65
N ARG A 27 -13.96 1.76 -3.68
CA ARG A 27 -15.38 2.05 -3.93
C ARG A 27 -15.70 2.02 -5.41
N VAL A 28 -16.87 1.46 -5.78
CA VAL A 28 -17.42 1.47 -7.14
C VAL A 28 -18.94 1.32 -7.12
N GLY A 29 -19.59 1.75 -8.18
CA GLY A 29 -21.02 1.55 -8.41
C GLY A 29 -21.92 2.57 -7.72
N LYS A 30 -23.23 2.36 -7.86
CA LYS A 30 -24.29 3.21 -7.32
C LYS A 30 -25.40 2.36 -6.71
N GLY A 31 -26.13 2.91 -5.76
CA GLY A 31 -27.31 2.30 -5.15
C GLY A 31 -27.06 1.81 -3.74
N PRO A 32 -27.74 0.72 -3.33
CA PRO A 32 -27.65 0.16 -1.99
C PRO A 32 -26.21 -0.19 -1.60
N VAL A 33 -25.83 0.04 -0.32
CA VAL A 33 -24.44 -0.13 0.11
C VAL A 33 -24.14 -1.56 0.52
N VAL A 34 -23.06 -2.12 -0.04
CA VAL A 34 -22.50 -3.41 0.34
C VAL A 34 -21.05 -3.22 0.76
N ILE A 35 -20.71 -3.64 1.98
CA ILE A 35 -19.33 -3.70 2.44
C ILE A 35 -18.77 -5.10 2.13
N CYS A 36 -17.62 -5.14 1.45
CA CYS A 36 -16.96 -6.37 0.99
C CYS A 36 -15.66 -6.58 1.78
N LEU A 37 -15.60 -7.61 2.62
CA LEU A 37 -14.45 -7.92 3.48
C LEU A 37 -13.60 -9.03 2.86
N HIS A 38 -12.32 -8.74 2.67
CA HIS A 38 -11.34 -9.64 2.06
C HIS A 38 -10.87 -10.75 3.00
N GLN A 39 -10.23 -11.76 2.43
CA GLN A 39 -9.52 -12.80 3.18
C GLN A 39 -8.12 -12.35 3.60
N SER A 40 -7.57 -12.98 4.63
CA SER A 40 -6.16 -12.82 5.02
C SER A 40 -5.26 -13.77 4.19
N PRO A 41 -4.01 -13.40 3.88
CA PRO A 41 -3.31 -12.17 4.25
C PRO A 41 -3.40 -11.07 3.18
N LEU A 42 -4.48 -11.05 2.40
CA LEU A 42 -4.70 -10.13 1.30
C LEU A 42 -5.28 -8.78 1.78
N SER A 43 -5.72 -7.95 0.86
CA SER A 43 -6.33 -6.65 1.10
C SER A 43 -7.62 -6.48 0.29
N SER A 44 -8.21 -5.31 0.28
CA SER A 44 -9.35 -4.96 -0.56
C SER A 44 -9.13 -5.22 -2.07
N ARG A 45 -7.89 -5.43 -2.52
CA ARG A 45 -7.60 -5.88 -3.91
C ARG A 45 -8.24 -7.23 -4.23
N ASP A 46 -8.35 -8.11 -3.24
CA ASP A 46 -9.02 -9.40 -3.38
C ASP A 46 -10.50 -9.28 -3.76
N MET A 47 -11.13 -8.17 -3.37
CA MET A 47 -12.55 -7.91 -3.65
C MET A 47 -12.82 -7.27 -5.02
N ILE A 48 -11.80 -6.93 -5.81
CA ILE A 48 -11.97 -6.23 -7.09
C ILE A 48 -12.92 -6.98 -8.04
N SER A 49 -12.75 -8.28 -8.19
CA SER A 49 -13.59 -9.10 -9.08
C SER A 49 -15.06 -9.14 -8.62
N THR A 50 -15.30 -9.24 -7.32
CA THR A 50 -16.64 -9.18 -6.73
C THR A 50 -17.27 -7.80 -6.92
N MET A 51 -16.50 -6.73 -6.67
CA MET A 51 -16.94 -5.35 -6.84
C MET A 51 -17.30 -5.06 -8.30
N GLU A 52 -16.48 -5.49 -9.27
CA GLU A 52 -16.74 -5.34 -10.71
C GLU A 52 -18.02 -6.08 -11.13
N ARG A 53 -18.28 -7.27 -10.57
CA ARG A 53 -19.50 -8.05 -10.84
C ARG A 53 -20.76 -7.37 -10.29
N TRP A 54 -20.65 -6.69 -9.15
CA TRP A 54 -21.81 -6.14 -8.43
C TRP A 54 -22.06 -4.65 -8.64
N LYS A 55 -21.15 -3.91 -9.28
CA LYS A 55 -21.19 -2.44 -9.41
C LYS A 55 -22.45 -1.88 -10.08
N GLU A 56 -23.12 -2.67 -10.93
CA GLU A 56 -24.36 -2.24 -11.60
C GLU A 56 -25.58 -2.32 -10.66
N HIS A 57 -25.48 -3.05 -9.56
CA HIS A 57 -26.57 -3.27 -8.59
C HIS A 57 -26.35 -2.51 -7.29
N PHE A 58 -25.09 -2.32 -6.87
CA PHE A 58 -24.74 -1.83 -5.54
C PHE A 58 -23.63 -0.79 -5.61
N THR A 59 -23.57 0.03 -4.55
CA THR A 59 -22.33 0.70 -4.17
C THR A 59 -21.51 -0.28 -3.34
N CYS A 60 -20.48 -0.87 -3.95
CA CYS A 60 -19.55 -1.75 -3.29
C CYS A 60 -18.43 -0.94 -2.61
N ILE A 61 -18.19 -1.20 -1.34
CA ILE A 61 -17.13 -0.59 -0.53
C ILE A 61 -16.30 -1.72 0.08
N ALA A 62 -15.02 -1.78 -0.24
CA ALA A 62 -14.11 -2.79 0.27
C ALA A 62 -13.01 -2.13 1.11
N PRO A 63 -13.12 -2.12 2.45
CA PRO A 63 -12.04 -1.66 3.31
C PRO A 63 -10.90 -2.70 3.37
N ASP A 64 -9.68 -2.21 3.55
CA ASP A 64 -8.61 -3.06 4.06
C ASP A 64 -8.84 -3.27 5.57
N THR A 65 -8.90 -4.51 5.99
CA THR A 65 -9.03 -4.88 7.41
C THR A 65 -7.84 -4.33 8.19
N PRO A 66 -7.99 -3.85 9.46
CA PRO A 66 -6.89 -3.32 10.25
C PRO A 66 -5.64 -4.21 10.25
N GLY A 67 -4.48 -3.63 9.92
CA GLY A 67 -3.20 -4.34 9.79
C GLY A 67 -2.97 -5.03 8.44
N PHE A 68 -3.89 -4.88 7.48
CA PHE A 68 -3.74 -5.35 6.11
C PHE A 68 -3.78 -4.18 5.12
N GLY A 69 -3.23 -4.42 3.93
CA GLY A 69 -3.24 -3.42 2.87
C GLY A 69 -2.58 -2.12 3.28
N LEU A 70 -3.32 -1.02 3.19
CA LEU A 70 -2.88 0.33 3.57
C LEU A 70 -3.58 0.84 4.84
N SER A 71 -4.36 0.00 5.53
CA SER A 71 -5.02 0.35 6.79
C SER A 71 -4.08 0.21 7.99
N ASP A 72 -4.14 1.18 8.89
CA ASP A 72 -3.39 1.12 10.15
C ASP A 72 -3.83 -0.12 10.97
N PRO A 73 -2.92 -0.78 11.70
CA PRO A 73 -3.26 -1.87 12.60
C PRO A 73 -4.03 -1.36 13.84
N LEU A 74 -4.66 -2.27 14.58
CA LEU A 74 -5.30 -1.95 15.87
C LEU A 74 -4.29 -1.59 16.97
N GLY A 75 -2.99 -1.81 16.75
CA GLY A 75 -1.95 -1.51 17.73
C GLY A 75 -1.92 -2.45 18.95
N VAL A 76 -2.56 -3.62 18.84
CA VAL A 76 -2.60 -4.65 19.89
C VAL A 76 -1.93 -5.93 19.41
N ALA A 77 -1.33 -6.69 20.33
CA ALA A 77 -0.68 -7.96 20.01
C ALA A 77 -1.69 -9.09 19.71
N THR A 78 -2.88 -9.01 20.28
CA THR A 78 -3.97 -9.97 20.09
C THR A 78 -5.29 -9.22 19.96
N ALA A 79 -6.17 -9.73 19.13
CA ALA A 79 -7.53 -9.23 18.95
C ALA A 79 -8.47 -10.42 18.71
N GLU A 80 -9.74 -10.22 18.98
CA GLU A 80 -10.82 -11.13 18.65
C GLU A 80 -11.58 -10.64 17.41
N THR A 81 -12.43 -11.49 16.81
CA THR A 81 -13.27 -11.07 15.67
C THR A 81 -14.24 -9.95 16.04
N ALA A 82 -14.67 -9.87 17.31
CA ALA A 82 -15.47 -8.77 17.83
C ALA A 82 -14.73 -7.43 17.76
N ASP A 83 -13.42 -7.39 18.02
CA ASP A 83 -12.62 -6.17 17.89
C ASP A 83 -12.55 -5.68 16.44
N PHE A 84 -12.47 -6.60 15.48
CA PHE A 84 -12.54 -6.26 14.05
C PHE A 84 -13.95 -5.82 13.64
N ALA A 85 -15.00 -6.36 14.24
CA ALA A 85 -16.38 -5.89 14.04
C ALA A 85 -16.58 -4.47 14.59
N ASP A 86 -16.07 -4.17 15.79
CA ASP A 86 -16.06 -2.82 16.35
C ASP A 86 -15.30 -1.85 15.45
N ALA A 87 -14.12 -2.25 14.97
CA ALA A 87 -13.30 -1.44 14.05
C ALA A 87 -14.01 -1.19 12.70
N LEU A 88 -14.81 -2.14 12.22
CA LEU A 88 -15.63 -1.98 11.03
C LEU A 88 -16.77 -0.97 11.27
N VAL A 89 -17.40 -1.00 12.43
CA VAL A 89 -18.42 0.01 12.82
C VAL A 89 -17.80 1.40 12.86
N GLU A 90 -16.64 1.57 13.49
CA GLU A 90 -15.93 2.87 13.50
C GLU A 90 -15.60 3.38 12.09
N PHE A 91 -15.20 2.48 11.19
CA PHE A 91 -14.99 2.81 9.78
C PHE A 91 -16.30 3.24 9.10
N MET A 92 -17.40 2.51 9.31
CA MET A 92 -18.71 2.86 8.77
C MET A 92 -19.13 4.26 9.22
N ASP A 93 -18.93 4.59 10.51
CA ASP A 93 -19.23 5.92 11.07
C ASP A 93 -18.38 7.01 10.41
N ALA A 94 -17.07 6.76 10.23
CA ALA A 94 -16.15 7.70 9.59
C ALA A 94 -16.50 8.03 8.12
N ILE A 95 -17.21 7.13 7.43
CA ILE A 95 -17.69 7.36 6.05
C ILE A 95 -19.20 7.63 5.96
N GLY A 96 -19.88 7.82 7.10
CA GLY A 96 -21.28 8.19 7.17
C GLY A 96 -22.27 7.08 6.80
N ILE A 97 -21.91 5.81 7.03
CA ILE A 97 -22.76 4.64 6.76
C ILE A 97 -23.35 4.14 8.10
N ASP A 98 -24.65 4.36 8.27
CA ASP A 98 -25.37 3.86 9.44
C ASP A 98 -25.60 2.34 9.36
N LYS A 99 -26.03 1.83 8.20
CA LYS A 99 -26.39 0.42 8.01
C LYS A 99 -26.05 -0.07 6.61
N ALA A 100 -25.55 -1.31 6.50
CA ALA A 100 -25.12 -1.90 5.22
C ALA A 100 -25.44 -3.40 5.13
N ALA A 101 -25.43 -3.96 3.92
CA ALA A 101 -25.20 -5.38 3.72
C ALA A 101 -23.71 -5.67 3.88
N ILE A 102 -23.35 -6.76 4.55
CA ILE A 102 -21.94 -7.13 4.79
C ILE A 102 -21.66 -8.47 4.12
N TYR A 103 -20.77 -8.46 3.14
CA TYR A 103 -20.23 -9.66 2.50
C TYR A 103 -18.80 -9.89 2.94
N GLY A 104 -18.45 -11.11 3.31
CA GLY A 104 -17.07 -11.46 3.65
C GLY A 104 -16.65 -12.78 3.06
N PHE A 105 -15.37 -12.86 2.69
CA PHE A 105 -14.75 -14.07 2.17
C PHE A 105 -13.69 -14.59 3.15
N HIS A 106 -13.75 -15.88 3.50
CA HIS A 106 -12.87 -16.57 4.46
C HIS A 106 -12.73 -15.79 5.80
N THR A 107 -11.56 -15.20 6.11
CA THR A 107 -11.40 -14.35 7.32
C THR A 107 -12.43 -13.23 7.36
N GLY A 108 -12.74 -12.62 6.21
CA GLY A 108 -13.81 -11.63 6.09
C GLY A 108 -15.18 -12.21 6.45
N ALA A 109 -15.45 -13.49 6.15
CA ALA A 109 -16.69 -14.18 6.55
C ALA A 109 -16.82 -14.30 8.08
N MET A 110 -15.69 -14.50 8.78
CA MET A 110 -15.68 -14.54 10.24
C MET A 110 -16.00 -13.18 10.85
N VAL A 111 -15.41 -12.09 10.32
CA VAL A 111 -15.74 -10.73 10.73
C VAL A 111 -17.18 -10.36 10.39
N THR A 112 -17.70 -10.83 9.24
CA THR A 112 -19.11 -10.64 8.85
C THR A 112 -20.08 -11.28 9.86
N CYS A 113 -19.80 -12.48 10.33
CA CYS A 113 -20.60 -13.10 11.39
C CYS A 113 -20.45 -12.37 12.73
N ALA A 114 -19.25 -11.87 13.06
CA ALA A 114 -19.03 -11.13 14.30
C ALA A 114 -19.80 -9.80 14.32
N ILE A 115 -19.81 -9.01 13.23
CA ILE A 115 -20.61 -7.76 13.19
C ILE A 115 -22.12 -8.07 13.22
N ALA A 116 -22.56 -9.15 12.57
CA ALA A 116 -23.98 -9.57 12.62
C ALA A 116 -24.41 -10.00 14.04
N GLU A 117 -23.50 -10.57 14.83
CA GLU A 117 -23.73 -10.97 16.23
C GLU A 117 -23.70 -9.76 17.19
N HIS A 118 -22.65 -8.93 17.10
CA HIS A 118 -22.38 -7.88 18.09
C HIS A 118 -23.03 -6.54 17.74
N HIS A 119 -23.27 -6.25 16.47
CA HIS A 119 -23.85 -5.00 15.97
C HIS A 119 -25.01 -5.21 14.99
N PRO A 120 -26.06 -5.97 15.37
CA PRO A 120 -27.16 -6.32 14.45
C PRO A 120 -27.90 -5.10 13.90
N SER A 121 -27.94 -3.99 14.61
CA SER A 121 -28.56 -2.74 14.15
C SER A 121 -27.83 -2.10 12.95
N ARG A 122 -26.55 -2.41 12.75
CA ARG A 122 -25.70 -1.88 11.67
C ARG A 122 -25.74 -2.74 10.40
N VAL A 123 -26.41 -3.92 10.44
CA VAL A 123 -26.39 -4.91 9.37
C VAL A 123 -27.80 -5.16 8.84
N THR A 124 -28.02 -4.98 7.53
CA THR A 124 -29.30 -5.34 6.90
C THR A 124 -29.35 -6.84 6.61
N CYS A 125 -28.27 -7.39 6.09
CA CYS A 125 -28.04 -8.82 5.94
C CYS A 125 -26.53 -9.11 5.93
N ALA A 126 -26.15 -10.32 6.29
CA ALA A 126 -24.78 -10.79 6.37
C ALA A 126 -24.57 -11.99 5.42
N LEU A 127 -23.42 -12.01 4.74
CA LEU A 127 -23.09 -13.07 3.78
C LEU A 127 -21.67 -13.59 4.06
N ALA A 128 -21.58 -14.79 4.62
CA ALA A 128 -20.34 -15.43 5.00
C ALA A 128 -19.98 -16.50 3.95
N ASN A 129 -19.11 -16.15 3.00
CA ASN A 129 -18.63 -17.05 1.96
C ASN A 129 -17.29 -17.68 2.40
N GLY A 130 -17.22 -19.02 2.48
CA GLY A 130 -16.06 -19.73 3.01
C GLY A 130 -15.95 -19.60 4.53
N TYR A 131 -17.04 -19.92 5.24
CA TYR A 131 -17.10 -19.86 6.69
C TYR A 131 -16.27 -20.98 7.35
N VAL A 132 -15.37 -20.61 8.25
CA VAL A 132 -14.45 -21.55 8.92
C VAL A 132 -15.12 -22.20 10.10
N LEU A 133 -15.27 -23.53 10.07
CA LEU A 133 -15.83 -24.33 11.17
C LEU A 133 -14.82 -25.38 11.65
N LEU A 134 -14.03 -25.03 12.66
CA LEU A 134 -12.98 -25.89 13.20
C LEU A 134 -13.46 -26.69 14.42
N THR A 135 -13.04 -27.96 14.50
CA THR A 135 -13.10 -28.72 15.76
C THR A 135 -12.09 -28.10 16.74
N GLU A 136 -12.28 -28.34 18.04
CA GLU A 136 -11.36 -27.81 19.05
C GLU A 136 -9.92 -28.28 18.85
N ARG A 137 -9.73 -29.57 18.48
CA ARG A 137 -8.41 -30.09 18.13
C ARG A 137 -7.79 -29.39 16.91
N ALA A 138 -8.56 -29.22 15.83
CA ALA A 138 -8.07 -28.54 14.63
C ALA A 138 -7.77 -27.06 14.88
N ARG A 139 -8.59 -26.38 15.72
CA ARG A 139 -8.35 -25.00 16.12
C ARG A 139 -7.03 -24.87 16.87
N LYS A 140 -6.79 -25.73 17.86
CA LYS A 140 -5.52 -25.74 18.60
C LYS A 140 -4.34 -25.96 17.67
N ASP A 141 -4.41 -26.96 16.81
CA ASP A 141 -3.33 -27.30 15.87
C ASP A 141 -3.02 -26.13 14.91
N ILE A 142 -4.04 -25.49 14.35
CA ILE A 142 -3.88 -24.31 13.49
C ILE A 142 -3.28 -23.14 14.26
N LEU A 143 -3.74 -22.83 15.46
CA LEU A 143 -3.22 -21.73 16.26
C LEU A 143 -1.75 -21.92 16.68
N ASP A 144 -1.33 -23.16 16.85
CA ASP A 144 0.05 -23.52 17.22
C ASP A 144 1.01 -23.48 16.00
N ASN A 145 0.53 -23.76 14.76
CA ASN A 145 1.41 -24.03 13.63
C ASN A 145 1.22 -23.10 12.41
N TYR A 146 0.04 -22.46 12.25
CA TYR A 146 -0.30 -21.74 11.00
C TYR A 146 0.35 -20.37 10.87
N LEU A 147 0.71 -19.73 11.99
CA LEU A 147 1.03 -18.31 12.12
C LEU A 147 2.45 -18.06 12.65
N PRO A 148 3.51 -18.59 12.00
CA PRO A 148 4.88 -18.26 12.41
C PRO A 148 5.18 -16.77 12.20
N PRO A 149 6.07 -16.17 13.01
CA PRO A 149 6.48 -14.78 12.84
C PRO A 149 7.09 -14.53 11.45
N PHE A 150 6.81 -13.35 10.89
CA PHE A 150 7.42 -12.89 9.66
C PHE A 150 8.36 -11.71 9.96
N GLU A 151 9.64 -12.01 10.06
CA GLU A 151 10.68 -11.05 10.41
C GLU A 151 11.73 -10.96 9.30
N PRO A 152 12.09 -9.75 8.84
CA PRO A 152 13.17 -9.56 7.88
C PRO A 152 14.49 -10.09 8.42
N LYS A 153 15.19 -10.91 7.64
CA LYS A 153 16.49 -11.49 7.97
C LYS A 153 17.58 -10.89 7.08
N TRP A 154 18.77 -10.70 7.64
CA TRP A 154 19.90 -10.04 6.99
C TRP A 154 20.31 -10.67 5.64
N ASP A 155 20.07 -11.97 5.47
CA ASP A 155 20.40 -12.78 4.29
C ASP A 155 19.25 -12.88 3.27
N GLY A 156 18.08 -12.31 3.56
CA GLY A 156 16.89 -12.41 2.71
C GLY A 156 16.14 -13.75 2.78
N SER A 157 16.57 -14.70 3.63
CA SER A 157 15.97 -16.05 3.72
C SER A 157 14.47 -16.05 4.05
N HIS A 158 13.96 -15.01 4.73
CA HIS A 158 12.53 -14.80 4.99
C HIS A 158 11.71 -14.66 3.70
N LEU A 159 12.30 -14.17 2.61
CA LEU A 159 11.64 -14.05 1.30
C LEU A 159 11.50 -15.41 0.61
N THR A 160 12.49 -16.30 0.76
CA THR A 160 12.39 -17.68 0.29
C THR A 160 11.28 -18.42 1.04
N TRP A 161 11.22 -18.24 2.35
CA TRP A 161 10.15 -18.79 3.18
C TRP A 161 8.78 -18.22 2.74
N LEU A 162 8.68 -16.91 2.53
CA LEU A 162 7.44 -16.25 2.10
C LEU A 162 6.92 -16.85 0.78
N TRP A 163 7.80 -16.98 -0.22
CA TRP A 163 7.42 -17.56 -1.52
C TRP A 163 6.88 -18.98 -1.36
N ALA A 164 7.61 -19.83 -0.62
CA ALA A 164 7.18 -21.19 -0.34
C ALA A 164 5.84 -21.21 0.41
N ARG A 165 5.69 -20.38 1.46
CA ARG A 165 4.49 -20.27 2.28
C ARG A 165 3.25 -19.88 1.46
N MET A 166 3.38 -18.87 0.58
CA MET A 166 2.30 -18.40 -0.27
C MET A 166 1.91 -19.45 -1.32
N ARG A 167 2.87 -20.19 -1.81
CA ARG A 167 2.63 -21.31 -2.74
C ARG A 167 1.95 -22.48 -2.04
N GLU A 168 2.44 -22.90 -0.88
CA GLU A 168 1.95 -24.06 -0.15
C GLU A 168 0.50 -23.88 0.33
N GLN A 169 0.10 -22.67 0.71
CA GLN A 169 -1.30 -22.42 1.12
C GLN A 169 -2.32 -22.58 -0.02
N LEU A 170 -1.86 -22.64 -1.28
CA LEU A 170 -2.70 -22.91 -2.44
C LEU A 170 -2.67 -24.40 -2.86
N ILE A 171 -1.83 -25.18 -2.19
CA ILE A 171 -1.67 -26.62 -2.44
C ILE A 171 -2.25 -27.44 -1.31
N PHE A 172 -2.11 -26.98 -0.06
CA PHE A 172 -2.53 -27.71 1.15
C PHE A 172 -3.31 -26.81 2.11
N PHE A 173 -4.30 -27.38 2.76
CA PHE A 173 -4.95 -26.74 3.90
C PHE A 173 -5.07 -27.72 5.08
N PRO A 174 -4.39 -27.42 6.21
CA PRO A 174 -3.50 -26.28 6.45
C PRO A 174 -2.17 -26.39 5.69
N TRP A 175 -1.57 -25.24 5.33
CA TRP A 175 -0.39 -25.16 4.45
C TRP A 175 0.84 -25.93 4.96
N TYR A 176 0.98 -26.11 6.26
CA TYR A 176 2.09 -26.84 6.89
C TYR A 176 1.91 -28.37 6.86
N SER A 177 0.70 -28.86 6.69
CA SER A 177 0.45 -30.29 6.50
C SER A 177 0.75 -30.73 5.07
N LYS A 178 1.47 -31.85 4.91
CA LYS A 178 1.78 -32.44 3.61
C LYS A 178 1.04 -33.75 3.38
N ALA A 179 0.03 -34.04 4.21
CA ALA A 179 -0.78 -35.25 4.06
C ALA A 179 -1.63 -35.19 2.78
N GLN A 180 -1.81 -36.33 2.13
CA GLN A 180 -2.63 -36.40 0.93
C GLN A 180 -4.08 -35.93 1.18
N ALA A 181 -4.63 -36.18 2.37
CA ALA A 181 -5.96 -35.73 2.77
C ALA A 181 -6.11 -34.19 2.84
N ASP A 182 -5.03 -33.47 3.03
CA ASP A 182 -5.00 -32.02 3.15
C ASP A 182 -4.67 -31.32 1.81
N ARG A 183 -4.42 -32.11 0.75
CA ARG A 183 -4.15 -31.56 -0.57
C ARG A 183 -5.43 -31.02 -1.20
N MET A 184 -5.37 -29.74 -1.58
CA MET A 184 -6.46 -29.06 -2.30
C MET A 184 -6.42 -29.36 -3.80
N GLN A 185 -7.58 -29.29 -4.45
CA GLN A 185 -7.74 -29.53 -5.89
C GLN A 185 -7.65 -28.21 -6.69
N TYR A 186 -6.67 -27.35 -6.36
CA TYR A 186 -6.45 -26.10 -7.07
C TYR A 186 -5.24 -26.18 -7.99
N SER A 187 -5.28 -25.40 -9.08
CA SER A 187 -4.11 -25.11 -9.87
C SER A 187 -3.23 -24.09 -9.13
N VAL A 188 -1.92 -24.27 -9.17
CA VAL A 188 -1.00 -23.24 -8.68
C VAL A 188 -1.05 -22.06 -9.66
N PRO A 189 -1.34 -20.84 -9.20
CA PRO A 189 -1.39 -19.67 -10.07
C PRO A 189 -0.01 -19.31 -10.65
N SER A 190 0.00 -18.46 -11.67
CA SER A 190 1.25 -18.00 -12.30
C SER A 190 2.19 -17.33 -11.29
N PRO A 191 3.50 -17.27 -11.58
CA PRO A 191 4.45 -16.56 -10.72
C PRO A 191 4.08 -15.11 -10.44
N GLU A 192 3.46 -14.41 -11.40
CA GLU A 192 3.01 -13.02 -11.25
C GLU A 192 1.88 -12.91 -10.21
N ASN A 193 0.93 -13.82 -10.24
CA ASN A 193 -0.16 -13.86 -9.26
C ASN A 193 0.34 -14.27 -7.87
N LEU A 194 1.29 -15.20 -7.78
CA LEU A 194 1.97 -15.53 -6.51
C LEU A 194 2.74 -14.32 -5.97
N GLN A 195 3.45 -13.60 -6.84
CA GLN A 195 4.15 -12.37 -6.48
C GLN A 195 3.20 -11.31 -5.93
N ALA A 196 2.03 -11.11 -6.55
CA ALA A 196 1.02 -10.19 -6.04
C ALA A 196 0.60 -10.56 -4.61
N GLY A 197 0.37 -11.85 -4.33
CA GLY A 197 0.09 -12.33 -2.97
C GLY A 197 1.25 -12.12 -1.99
N CYS A 198 2.49 -12.32 -2.43
CA CYS A 198 3.68 -12.03 -1.62
C CYS A 198 3.80 -10.53 -1.27
N VAL A 199 3.48 -9.64 -2.21
CA VAL A 199 3.46 -8.19 -1.97
C VAL A 199 2.41 -7.82 -0.92
N GLU A 200 1.20 -8.38 -1.00
CA GLU A 200 0.15 -8.17 0.01
C GLU A 200 0.59 -8.67 1.39
N PHE A 201 1.21 -9.85 1.46
CA PHE A 201 1.74 -10.39 2.71
C PHE A 201 2.86 -9.51 3.29
N MET A 202 3.85 -9.13 2.48
CA MET A 202 4.94 -8.23 2.90
C MET A 202 4.42 -6.89 3.44
N ARG A 203 3.32 -6.39 2.86
CA ARG A 203 2.69 -5.15 3.29
C ARG A 203 2.08 -5.27 4.68
N SER A 204 1.41 -6.38 4.98
CA SER A 204 0.88 -6.67 6.31
C SER A 204 1.99 -6.94 7.34
N GLY A 205 3.15 -7.42 6.87
CA GLY A 205 4.24 -7.80 7.75
C GLY A 205 3.77 -8.78 8.83
N ASP A 206 4.28 -8.68 10.04
CA ASP A 206 3.88 -9.57 11.15
C ASP A 206 2.44 -9.32 11.66
N HIS A 207 1.79 -8.20 11.29
CA HIS A 207 0.39 -7.92 11.63
C HIS A 207 -0.59 -8.95 11.03
N TYR A 208 -0.19 -9.67 9.97
CA TYR A 208 -1.02 -10.73 9.39
C TYR A 208 -1.49 -11.75 10.44
N ARG A 209 -0.70 -11.97 11.49
CA ARG A 209 -0.98 -12.92 12.56
C ARG A 209 -2.19 -12.52 13.40
N VAL A 210 -2.39 -11.23 13.62
CA VAL A 210 -3.47 -10.72 14.49
C VAL A 210 -4.83 -11.05 13.89
N GLY A 211 -5.06 -10.70 12.62
CA GLY A 211 -6.33 -10.96 11.94
C GLY A 211 -6.60 -12.45 11.71
N TYR A 212 -5.59 -13.22 11.30
CA TYR A 212 -5.75 -14.67 11.14
C TYR A 212 -6.04 -15.37 12.48
N ARG A 213 -5.32 -14.97 13.55
CA ARG A 213 -5.54 -15.54 14.89
C ARG A 213 -6.95 -15.27 15.36
N ALA A 214 -7.46 -14.06 15.20
CA ALA A 214 -8.83 -13.70 15.55
C ALA A 214 -9.84 -14.62 14.86
N ALA A 215 -9.70 -14.81 13.54
CA ALA A 215 -10.60 -15.65 12.77
C ALA A 215 -10.54 -17.14 13.20
N PHE A 216 -9.34 -17.70 13.41
CA PHE A 216 -9.20 -19.10 13.83
C PHE A 216 -9.58 -19.35 15.30
N SER A 217 -9.48 -18.33 16.16
CA SER A 217 -9.89 -18.43 17.57
C SER A 217 -11.40 -18.36 17.76
N MET A 218 -12.13 -17.80 16.78
CA MET A 218 -13.58 -17.62 16.88
C MET A 218 -14.31 -18.95 17.14
N ARG A 219 -15.24 -18.94 18.10
CA ARG A 219 -16.17 -20.05 18.34
C ARG A 219 -17.30 -20.01 17.31
N SER A 220 -16.92 -20.31 16.07
CA SER A 220 -17.82 -20.25 14.91
C SER A 220 -19.05 -21.16 15.04
N ASP A 221 -18.93 -22.26 15.78
CA ASP A 221 -20.03 -23.18 16.14
C ASP A 221 -21.09 -22.51 17.04
N LEU A 222 -20.72 -21.50 17.83
CA LEU A 222 -21.62 -20.78 18.72
C LEU A 222 -22.14 -19.46 18.14
N ALA A 223 -21.33 -18.77 17.32
CA ALA A 223 -21.70 -17.48 16.76
C ALA A 223 -23.02 -17.53 15.99
N LEU A 224 -23.21 -18.54 15.14
CA LEU A 224 -24.44 -18.71 14.35
C LEU A 224 -25.70 -18.93 15.20
N THR A 225 -25.55 -19.26 16.50
CA THR A 225 -26.68 -19.42 17.43
C THR A 225 -27.12 -18.11 18.07
N ARG A 226 -26.41 -17.00 17.81
CA ARG A 226 -26.67 -15.68 18.40
C ARG A 226 -27.00 -14.59 17.39
N ILE A 227 -26.84 -14.87 16.10
CA ILE A 227 -27.16 -13.94 15.02
C ILE A 227 -28.67 -13.75 14.91
N THR A 228 -29.11 -12.49 14.85
CA THR A 228 -30.53 -12.10 14.78
C THR A 228 -30.92 -11.39 13.48
N VAL A 229 -29.98 -11.21 12.55
CA VAL A 229 -30.22 -10.59 11.24
C VAL A 229 -30.19 -11.64 10.13
N PRO A 230 -30.88 -11.42 8.99
CA PRO A 230 -30.83 -12.32 7.85
C PRO A 230 -29.38 -12.61 7.46
N THR A 231 -28.98 -13.87 7.51
CA THR A 231 -27.57 -14.27 7.27
C THR A 231 -27.51 -15.49 6.36
N LEU A 232 -26.72 -15.37 5.30
CA LEU A 232 -26.37 -16.47 4.39
C LEU A 232 -24.96 -16.98 4.69
N VAL A 233 -24.85 -18.26 5.02
CA VAL A 233 -23.57 -18.97 5.14
C VAL A 233 -23.43 -19.88 3.92
N THR A 234 -22.40 -19.66 3.12
CA THR A 234 -22.16 -20.37 1.87
C THR A 234 -20.67 -20.62 1.64
N ALA A 235 -20.34 -21.42 0.64
CA ALA A 235 -18.99 -21.57 0.11
C ALA A 235 -19.08 -22.00 -1.36
N THR A 236 -18.12 -21.57 -2.18
CA THR A 236 -17.95 -22.06 -3.55
C THR A 236 -17.72 -23.57 -3.55
N ALA A 237 -18.28 -24.31 -4.49
CA ALA A 237 -18.24 -25.77 -4.50
C ALA A 237 -16.81 -26.37 -4.47
N THR A 238 -15.84 -25.64 -5.03
CA THR A 238 -14.43 -26.04 -5.03
C THR A 238 -13.66 -25.57 -3.79
N ASP A 239 -14.27 -24.74 -2.93
CA ASP A 239 -13.63 -24.24 -1.72
C ASP A 239 -13.39 -25.37 -0.72
N VAL A 240 -12.20 -25.41 -0.12
CA VAL A 240 -11.85 -26.39 0.90
C VAL A 240 -12.80 -26.38 2.11
N LEU A 241 -13.43 -25.22 2.39
CA LEU A 241 -14.38 -25.02 3.47
C LEU A 241 -15.82 -25.41 3.11
N ALA A 242 -16.12 -25.72 1.84
CA ALA A 242 -17.46 -26.14 1.41
C ALA A 242 -17.94 -27.43 2.13
N ARG A 243 -17.02 -28.35 2.40
CA ARG A 243 -17.30 -29.59 3.15
C ARG A 243 -17.77 -29.32 4.58
N ASP A 244 -17.42 -28.20 5.16
CA ASP A 244 -17.75 -27.86 6.55
C ASP A 244 -19.18 -27.31 6.69
N LEU A 245 -19.81 -26.87 5.61
CA LEU A 245 -21.20 -26.37 5.62
C LEU A 245 -22.17 -27.41 6.18
N ALA A 246 -21.99 -28.69 5.82
CA ALA A 246 -22.81 -29.80 6.33
C ALA A 246 -22.67 -30.03 7.85
N ARG A 247 -21.64 -29.46 8.47
CA ARG A 247 -21.39 -29.58 9.92
C ARG A 247 -22.08 -28.49 10.72
N VAL A 248 -22.71 -27.50 10.07
CA VAL A 248 -23.50 -26.45 10.75
C VAL A 248 -24.82 -27.04 11.23
N GLN A 249 -24.84 -27.54 12.47
CA GLN A 249 -26.02 -28.15 13.09
C GLN A 249 -26.84 -27.21 13.96
N ARG A 250 -26.20 -26.15 14.51
CA ARG A 250 -26.81 -25.22 15.45
C ARG A 250 -26.74 -23.79 14.89
N LYS A 251 -27.91 -23.18 14.70
CA LYS A 251 -28.05 -21.83 14.17
C LYS A 251 -29.42 -21.26 14.54
N THR A 252 -29.60 -19.95 14.43
CA THR A 252 -30.92 -19.30 14.55
C THR A 252 -31.72 -19.50 13.24
N ASP A 253 -33.01 -19.19 13.28
CA ASP A 253 -33.87 -19.17 12.08
C ASP A 253 -33.49 -18.09 11.07
N CYS A 254 -32.77 -17.04 11.51
CA CYS A 254 -32.26 -15.97 10.64
C CYS A 254 -31.08 -16.43 9.78
N VAL A 255 -30.45 -17.56 10.10
CA VAL A 255 -29.28 -18.08 9.37
C VAL A 255 -29.70 -19.14 8.36
N THR A 256 -29.45 -18.90 7.09
CA THR A 256 -29.58 -19.86 5.99
C THR A 256 -28.20 -20.42 5.64
N VAL A 257 -28.08 -21.74 5.53
CA VAL A 257 -26.86 -22.42 5.08
C VAL A 257 -27.16 -23.08 3.73
N THR A 258 -26.41 -22.65 2.70
CA THR A 258 -26.63 -23.14 1.33
C THR A 258 -25.29 -23.34 0.64
N ALA A 259 -25.08 -24.53 0.06
CA ALA A 259 -23.90 -24.74 -0.78
C ALA A 259 -23.96 -23.84 -2.02
N GLY A 260 -22.85 -23.23 -2.35
CA GLY A 260 -22.67 -22.48 -3.58
C GLY A 260 -22.44 -23.39 -4.78
N GLY A 261 -22.38 -22.80 -5.96
CA GLY A 261 -21.92 -23.45 -7.18
C GLY A 261 -20.45 -23.11 -7.48
N ASP A 262 -20.16 -22.80 -8.74
CA ASP A 262 -18.90 -22.15 -9.07
C ASP A 262 -18.84 -20.74 -8.48
N THR A 263 -17.71 -20.06 -8.65
CA THR A 263 -17.52 -18.70 -8.11
C THR A 263 -18.59 -17.72 -8.60
N ALA A 264 -18.96 -17.79 -9.88
CA ALA A 264 -19.95 -16.87 -10.44
C ALA A 264 -21.34 -17.13 -9.86
N GLN A 265 -21.76 -18.40 -9.80
CA GLN A 265 -23.03 -18.83 -9.23
C GLN A 265 -23.13 -18.51 -7.73
N THR A 266 -22.05 -18.68 -6.99
CA THR A 266 -22.00 -18.34 -5.56
C THR A 266 -22.14 -16.83 -5.33
N LEU A 267 -21.48 -16.01 -6.15
CA LEU A 267 -21.62 -14.56 -6.07
C LEU A 267 -23.02 -14.07 -6.52
N ASP A 268 -23.67 -14.76 -7.46
CA ASP A 268 -25.05 -14.47 -7.85
C ASP A 268 -26.02 -14.84 -6.74
N LEU A 269 -25.86 -15.99 -6.09
CA LEU A 269 -26.62 -16.37 -4.89
C LEU A 269 -26.51 -15.29 -3.79
N CYS A 270 -25.31 -14.80 -3.53
CA CYS A 270 -25.07 -13.72 -2.58
C CYS A 270 -25.76 -12.42 -3.02
N ARG A 271 -25.63 -12.00 -4.29
CA ARG A 271 -26.32 -10.84 -4.83
C ARG A 271 -27.82 -10.93 -4.62
N ASP A 272 -28.43 -12.05 -4.98
CA ASP A 272 -29.87 -12.24 -4.93
C ASP A 272 -30.38 -12.23 -3.49
N PHE A 273 -29.58 -12.72 -2.53
CA PHE A 273 -29.86 -12.60 -1.10
C PHE A 273 -29.84 -11.14 -0.64
N ILE A 274 -28.86 -10.33 -1.08
CA ILE A 274 -28.81 -8.88 -0.75
C ILE A 274 -30.03 -8.16 -1.32
N LEU A 275 -30.45 -8.48 -2.56
CA LEU A 275 -31.61 -7.87 -3.21
C LEU A 275 -32.93 -8.13 -2.46
N GLN A 276 -33.01 -9.24 -1.69
CA GLN A 276 -34.16 -9.53 -0.81
C GLN A 276 -34.12 -8.71 0.50
N HIS A 277 -32.97 -8.15 0.86
CA HIS A 277 -32.72 -7.45 2.12
C HIS A 277 -32.02 -6.10 1.89
N LEU A 278 -32.58 -5.29 0.96
CA LEU A 278 -31.94 -4.08 0.46
C LEU A 278 -31.47 -3.12 1.56
N PRO A 279 -30.16 -2.79 1.58
CA PRO A 279 -29.61 -1.76 2.46
C PRO A 279 -29.94 -0.35 1.94
N PRO A 280 -29.72 0.70 2.76
CA PRO A 280 -29.80 2.09 2.32
C PRO A 280 -28.85 2.38 1.15
N VAL A 281 -29.13 3.46 0.42
CA VAL A 281 -28.22 3.98 -0.60
C VAL A 281 -26.98 4.56 0.07
N ALA A 282 -25.81 4.28 -0.51
CA ALA A 282 -24.55 4.79 0.02
C ALA A 282 -24.46 6.32 -0.04
N PRO A 283 -23.95 6.99 0.99
CA PRO A 283 -23.67 8.42 0.96
C PRO A 283 -22.58 8.74 -0.07
N ARG A 284 -22.42 10.03 -0.40
CA ARG A 284 -21.27 10.49 -1.19
C ARG A 284 -19.98 10.23 -0.43
N VAL A 285 -18.86 10.15 -1.18
CA VAL A 285 -17.53 10.06 -0.57
C VAL A 285 -17.29 11.29 0.31
N VAL A 286 -16.91 11.04 1.55
CA VAL A 286 -16.53 12.09 2.51
C VAL A 286 -15.01 12.21 2.47
N PRO A 287 -14.46 13.44 2.30
CA PRO A 287 -13.02 13.65 2.46
C PRO A 287 -12.56 13.20 3.85
N PRO A 288 -11.37 12.59 3.95
CA PRO A 288 -10.87 12.14 5.26
C PRO A 288 -10.67 13.34 6.21
N ALA A 289 -11.15 13.22 7.44
CA ALA A 289 -10.93 14.21 8.48
C ALA A 289 -9.41 14.33 8.77
N PRO A 290 -8.88 15.52 9.14
CA PRO A 290 -7.48 15.66 9.51
C PRO A 290 -7.07 14.76 10.67
N LEU A 291 -5.86 14.19 10.61
CA LEU A 291 -5.22 13.52 11.73
C LEU A 291 -4.11 14.42 12.27
N PRO A 292 -4.24 15.00 13.47
CA PRO A 292 -3.27 15.92 14.02
C PRO A 292 -1.93 15.22 14.33
N CYS A 293 -0.85 15.99 14.30
CA CYS A 293 0.51 15.59 14.66
C CYS A 293 1.07 14.39 13.87
N ARG A 294 0.53 14.07 12.67
CA ARG A 294 1.06 13.02 11.81
C ARG A 294 0.88 13.33 10.32
N MET A 295 1.72 12.68 9.50
CA MET A 295 1.43 12.56 8.07
C MET A 295 0.28 11.57 7.89
N TRP A 296 -0.71 11.94 7.11
CA TRP A 296 -1.82 11.07 6.74
C TRP A 296 -1.94 10.95 5.22
N GLN A 297 -2.57 9.90 4.78
CA GLN A 297 -2.62 9.48 3.39
C GLN A 297 -3.95 9.89 2.76
N ASP A 298 -3.90 10.15 1.45
CA ASP A 298 -5.07 10.46 0.64
C ASP A 298 -4.80 10.11 -0.82
N TYR A 299 -5.80 10.26 -1.67
CA TYR A 299 -5.66 10.18 -3.12
C TYR A 299 -6.07 11.50 -3.77
N VAL A 300 -5.36 11.86 -4.83
CA VAL A 300 -5.72 12.98 -5.70
C VAL A 300 -6.03 12.47 -7.10
N ASP A 301 -7.18 12.90 -7.64
CA ASP A 301 -7.57 12.56 -9.01
C ASP A 301 -6.74 13.34 -10.03
N VAL A 302 -6.25 12.62 -11.03
CA VAL A 302 -5.56 13.16 -12.19
C VAL A 302 -6.14 12.54 -13.46
N PRO A 303 -5.93 13.13 -14.66
CA PRO A 303 -6.37 12.51 -15.90
C PRO A 303 -5.81 11.08 -16.05
N GLY A 304 -6.71 10.11 -16.08
CA GLY A 304 -6.38 8.69 -16.25
C GLY A 304 -6.26 7.88 -14.96
N GLY A 305 -6.34 8.49 -13.77
CA GLY A 305 -6.24 7.72 -12.54
C GLY A 305 -6.20 8.55 -11.26
N GLN A 306 -5.64 7.96 -10.21
CA GLN A 306 -5.42 8.57 -8.91
C GLN A 306 -3.95 8.45 -8.52
N LEU A 307 -3.38 9.52 -7.98
CA LEU A 307 -2.09 9.47 -7.30
C LEU A 307 -2.31 9.41 -5.80
N ARG A 308 -1.57 8.53 -5.12
CA ARG A 308 -1.53 8.50 -3.66
C ARG A 308 -0.62 9.62 -3.17
N ILE A 309 -1.06 10.30 -2.13
CA ILE A 309 -0.33 11.39 -1.49
C ILE A 309 -0.24 11.17 0.02
N ARG A 310 0.74 11.80 0.65
CA ARG A 310 0.81 11.99 2.10
C ARG A 310 0.88 13.47 2.41
N ARG A 311 0.18 13.93 3.43
CA ARG A 311 0.15 15.33 3.84
C ARG A 311 -0.02 15.49 5.34
N ASN A 312 0.27 16.66 5.88
CA ASN A 312 -0.06 17.04 7.26
C ASN A 312 -1.14 18.13 7.29
N HIS A 313 -1.69 18.35 8.48
CA HIS A 313 -2.69 19.39 8.75
C HIS A 313 -2.29 20.38 9.85
N ASP A 314 -1.25 20.06 10.62
CA ASP A 314 -0.84 20.85 11.80
C ASP A 314 0.11 21.99 11.42
N ALA A 315 0.18 22.29 10.14
CA ALA A 315 1.06 23.33 9.67
C ALA A 315 0.56 24.71 10.04
N LYS A 316 1.44 25.50 10.60
CA LYS A 316 1.28 26.95 10.66
C LYS A 316 1.22 27.50 9.24
N SER A 317 0.73 28.72 9.08
CA SER A 317 0.65 29.40 7.76
C SER A 317 1.98 29.33 6.98
N GLY A 318 1.91 29.28 5.67
CA GLY A 318 3.08 29.31 4.78
C GLY A 318 2.84 28.53 3.49
N ARG A 319 3.75 28.73 2.52
CA ARG A 319 3.74 27.94 1.28
C ARG A 319 3.95 26.46 1.61
N PRO A 320 3.23 25.54 0.95
CA PRO A 320 3.46 24.11 1.14
C PRO A 320 4.83 23.69 0.62
N VAL A 321 5.42 22.68 1.27
CA VAL A 321 6.63 22.00 0.80
C VAL A 321 6.19 20.73 0.08
N LEU A 322 6.47 20.63 -1.21
CA LEU A 322 6.27 19.43 -1.99
C LEU A 322 7.51 18.53 -1.91
N ILE A 323 7.35 17.31 -1.40
CA ILE A 323 8.45 16.36 -1.28
C ILE A 323 8.29 15.26 -2.32
N GLN A 324 9.37 14.98 -3.07
CA GLN A 324 9.36 13.99 -4.12
C GLN A 324 10.42 12.90 -3.89
N HIS A 325 9.95 11.66 -3.92
CA HIS A 325 10.77 10.45 -3.81
C HIS A 325 11.52 10.13 -5.11
N ASP A 326 12.53 9.26 -5.01
CA ASP A 326 13.25 8.68 -6.13
C ASP A 326 12.50 7.48 -6.77
N ALA A 327 13.02 7.00 -7.90
CA ALA A 327 12.61 5.74 -8.52
C ALA A 327 12.81 4.55 -7.56
N ALA A 328 12.05 3.47 -7.75
CA ALA A 328 11.94 2.32 -6.86
C ALA A 328 11.53 2.70 -5.42
N GLY A 329 10.79 3.80 -5.27
CA GLY A 329 10.30 4.28 -3.99
C GLY A 329 8.92 4.89 -4.07
N SER A 330 8.48 5.41 -2.96
CA SER A 330 7.23 6.17 -2.82
C SER A 330 7.39 7.22 -1.71
N SER A 331 6.31 7.88 -1.34
CA SER A 331 6.28 8.77 -0.17
C SER A 331 6.66 8.07 1.15
N GLU A 332 6.74 6.74 1.17
CA GLU A 332 7.24 5.97 2.32
C GLU A 332 8.73 6.24 2.57
N ILE A 333 9.56 6.22 1.54
CA ILE A 333 11.02 6.38 1.71
C ILE A 333 11.42 7.81 2.10
N VAL A 334 10.57 8.79 1.84
CA VAL A 334 10.77 10.21 2.24
C VAL A 334 9.90 10.59 3.44
N HIS A 335 9.31 9.61 4.13
CA HIS A 335 8.39 9.85 5.24
C HIS A 335 9.05 10.60 6.40
N GLU A 336 10.27 10.23 6.78
CA GLU A 336 11.00 10.90 7.87
C GLU A 336 11.34 12.36 7.51
N LEU A 337 11.72 12.63 6.26
CA LEU A 337 11.90 13.99 5.79
C LEU A 337 10.60 14.81 5.88
N ALA A 338 9.48 14.21 5.43
CA ALA A 338 8.17 14.87 5.50
C ALA A 338 7.72 15.14 6.94
N ARG A 339 7.95 14.19 7.86
CA ARG A 339 7.65 14.35 9.29
C ARG A 339 8.40 15.52 9.93
N GLY A 340 9.63 15.79 9.50
CA GLY A 340 10.41 16.93 9.99
C GLY A 340 9.72 18.27 9.78
N PHE A 341 8.84 18.40 8.79
CA PHE A 341 8.09 19.65 8.52
C PHE A 341 6.80 19.80 9.34
N ILE A 342 6.36 18.76 10.08
CA ILE A 342 5.15 18.84 10.90
C ILE A 342 5.28 19.96 11.93
N GLY A 343 4.26 20.83 12.00
CA GLY A 343 4.26 22.00 12.88
C GLY A 343 5.03 23.22 12.36
N HIS A 344 5.80 23.08 11.27
CA HIS A 344 6.53 24.19 10.62
C HIS A 344 5.81 24.71 9.37
N ARG A 345 5.55 23.83 8.41
CA ARG A 345 5.00 24.16 7.09
C ARG A 345 4.00 23.10 6.63
N PRO A 346 2.99 23.44 5.80
CA PRO A 346 2.25 22.43 5.06
C PRO A 346 3.19 21.58 4.24
N VAL A 347 3.07 20.24 4.32
CA VAL A 347 3.90 19.32 3.55
C VAL A 347 3.05 18.31 2.80
N ILE A 348 3.43 18.05 1.56
CA ILE A 348 2.78 17.05 0.70
C ILE A 348 3.86 16.21 0.03
N ALA A 349 3.77 14.90 0.15
CA ALA A 349 4.60 13.96 -0.58
C ALA A 349 3.72 13.21 -1.58
N ILE A 350 4.06 13.27 -2.87
CA ILE A 350 3.28 12.66 -3.96
C ILE A 350 3.99 11.41 -4.45
N ASN A 351 3.25 10.29 -4.55
CA ASN A 351 3.77 9.11 -5.23
C ASN A 351 3.68 9.32 -6.75
N LEU A 352 4.80 9.14 -7.44
CA LEU A 352 4.85 9.23 -8.90
C LEU A 352 3.91 8.20 -9.56
N PRO A 353 3.40 8.47 -10.77
CA PRO A 353 2.64 7.51 -11.54
C PRO A 353 3.31 6.13 -11.59
N GLY A 354 2.56 5.07 -11.27
CA GLY A 354 3.05 3.70 -11.23
C GLY A 354 3.92 3.35 -10.03
N HIS A 355 3.98 4.19 -8.99
CA HIS A 355 4.74 3.95 -7.75
C HIS A 355 3.83 4.01 -6.53
N GLY A 356 4.09 3.17 -5.54
CA GLY A 356 3.50 3.26 -4.20
C GLY A 356 1.97 3.35 -4.16
N GLU A 357 1.25 2.59 -4.99
CA GLU A 357 -0.22 2.62 -5.14
C GLU A 357 -0.77 3.86 -5.88
N SER A 358 0.05 4.61 -6.61
CA SER A 358 -0.44 5.54 -7.63
C SER A 358 -0.76 4.77 -8.92
N ASP A 359 -1.83 5.15 -9.62
CA ASP A 359 -2.10 4.60 -10.94
C ASP A 359 -0.99 4.98 -11.92
N ASN A 360 -0.66 4.09 -12.85
CA ASN A 360 0.19 4.44 -13.98
C ASN A 360 -0.62 5.27 -14.99
N THR A 361 -0.57 6.58 -14.84
CA THR A 361 -1.29 7.54 -15.69
C THR A 361 -0.45 8.07 -16.85
N LEU A 362 0.79 7.58 -17.00
CA LEU A 362 1.67 8.00 -18.08
C LEU A 362 1.21 7.43 -19.42
N LYS A 363 1.26 8.28 -20.43
CA LYS A 363 0.98 7.89 -21.84
C LYS A 363 2.29 7.90 -22.62
N GLY A 364 2.64 6.77 -23.20
CA GLY A 364 3.84 6.61 -24.02
C GLY A 364 5.13 6.47 -23.21
N LYS A 365 6.23 7.03 -23.71
CA LYS A 365 7.55 6.87 -23.09
C LYS A 365 7.63 7.55 -21.73
N VAL A 366 8.15 6.82 -20.74
CA VAL A 366 8.45 7.37 -19.41
C VAL A 366 9.62 8.36 -19.49
N THR A 367 9.40 9.58 -19.03
CA THR A 367 10.40 10.65 -18.99
C THR A 367 10.18 11.50 -17.74
N VAL A 368 11.23 12.17 -17.27
CA VAL A 368 11.13 13.15 -16.16
C VAL A 368 10.09 14.23 -16.45
N THR A 369 10.04 14.72 -17.68
CA THR A 369 9.04 15.73 -18.11
C THR A 369 7.60 15.16 -18.06
N ALA A 370 7.40 13.86 -18.35
CA ALA A 370 6.08 13.23 -18.24
C ALA A 370 5.65 13.14 -16.78
N TYR A 371 6.54 12.75 -15.87
CA TYR A 371 6.27 12.78 -14.43
C TYR A 371 5.91 14.19 -13.95
N ALA A 372 6.72 15.20 -14.30
CA ALA A 372 6.46 16.59 -13.92
C ALA A 372 5.07 17.08 -14.36
N ARG A 373 4.62 16.72 -15.58
CA ARG A 373 3.27 17.07 -16.07
C ARG A 373 2.16 16.46 -15.22
N VAL A 374 2.31 15.22 -14.77
CA VAL A 374 1.28 14.58 -13.93
C VAL A 374 1.28 15.16 -12.52
N VAL A 375 2.46 15.45 -11.96
CA VAL A 375 2.58 16.15 -10.67
C VAL A 375 1.94 17.54 -10.74
N GLU A 376 2.18 18.31 -11.82
CA GLU A 376 1.54 19.60 -12.08
C GLU A 376 0.00 19.50 -12.08
N GLN A 377 -0.55 18.47 -12.70
CA GLN A 377 -1.99 18.21 -12.70
C GLN A 377 -2.52 17.88 -11.29
N ALA A 378 -1.78 17.10 -10.51
CA ALA A 378 -2.13 16.80 -9.12
C ALA A 378 -2.15 18.06 -8.26
N LEU A 379 -1.15 18.93 -8.38
CA LEU A 379 -1.07 20.20 -7.66
C LEU A 379 -2.25 21.11 -8.03
N LYS A 380 -2.60 21.18 -9.31
CA LYS A 380 -3.77 21.93 -9.79
C LYS A 380 -5.08 21.39 -9.19
N THR A 381 -5.26 20.08 -9.14
CA THR A 381 -6.44 19.46 -8.50
C THR A 381 -6.49 19.78 -7.00
N LEU A 382 -5.34 19.86 -6.33
CA LEU A 382 -5.22 20.22 -4.92
C LEU A 382 -5.35 21.73 -4.65
N GLY A 383 -5.43 22.58 -5.70
CA GLY A 383 -5.51 24.03 -5.57
C GLY A 383 -4.21 24.67 -5.10
N ILE A 384 -3.05 24.05 -5.36
CA ILE A 384 -1.73 24.53 -4.95
C ILE A 384 -1.11 25.30 -6.11
N GLU A 385 -0.99 26.62 -5.96
CA GLU A 385 -0.46 27.52 -6.99
C GLU A 385 1.01 27.83 -6.77
N GLU A 386 1.46 28.01 -5.53
CA GLU A 386 2.85 28.26 -5.16
C GLU A 386 3.34 27.27 -4.10
N TYR A 387 4.56 26.77 -4.25
CA TYR A 387 5.17 25.81 -3.34
C TYR A 387 6.70 25.88 -3.37
N ASP A 388 7.31 25.35 -2.31
CA ASP A 388 8.72 25.00 -2.27
C ASP A 388 8.86 23.50 -2.58
N PHE A 389 9.93 23.12 -3.25
CA PHE A 389 10.13 21.75 -3.71
C PHE A 389 11.38 21.12 -3.08
N VAL A 390 11.26 19.91 -2.55
CA VAL A 390 12.38 19.10 -2.06
C VAL A 390 12.34 17.73 -2.74
N GLY A 391 13.33 17.44 -3.55
CA GLY A 391 13.43 16.13 -4.23
C GLY A 391 14.71 15.41 -3.89
N THR A 392 14.60 14.11 -3.61
CA THR A 392 15.74 13.23 -3.37
C THR A 392 16.11 12.50 -4.65
N TRP A 393 17.39 12.41 -4.98
CA TRP A 393 17.91 11.72 -6.18
C TRP A 393 17.15 12.12 -7.45
N GLY A 394 16.52 11.16 -8.14
CA GLY A 394 15.71 11.42 -9.33
C GLY A 394 14.47 12.26 -9.10
N GLY A 395 13.96 12.31 -7.87
CA GLY A 395 12.88 13.22 -7.48
C GLY A 395 13.27 14.69 -7.66
N GLY A 396 14.53 15.04 -7.44
CA GLY A 396 15.06 16.39 -7.71
C GLY A 396 14.95 16.82 -9.18
N LEU A 397 15.05 15.85 -10.12
CA LEU A 397 14.90 16.11 -11.56
C LEU A 397 13.45 16.49 -11.91
N VAL A 398 12.47 15.89 -11.22
CA VAL A 398 11.05 16.26 -11.39
C VAL A 398 10.84 17.70 -10.93
N GLY A 399 11.42 18.09 -9.79
CA GLY A 399 11.37 19.48 -9.30
C GLY A 399 12.01 20.48 -10.26
N LEU A 400 13.14 20.11 -10.85
CA LEU A 400 13.79 20.95 -11.87
C LEU A 400 12.89 21.15 -13.10
N GLU A 401 12.23 20.10 -13.59
CA GLU A 401 11.27 20.23 -14.71
C GLU A 401 10.06 21.08 -14.34
N LEU A 402 9.54 20.98 -13.13
CA LEU A 402 8.45 21.83 -12.65
C LEU A 402 8.89 23.31 -12.63
N ALA A 403 10.08 23.59 -12.10
CA ALA A 403 10.63 24.94 -12.05
C ALA A 403 10.88 25.56 -13.45
N LEU A 404 11.26 24.73 -14.43
CA LEU A 404 11.43 25.17 -15.81
C LEU A 404 10.11 25.39 -16.54
N ARG A 405 9.07 24.64 -16.19
CA ARG A 405 7.73 24.75 -16.80
C ARG A 405 6.94 25.91 -16.25
N ASP A 406 7.01 26.11 -14.94
CA ASP A 406 6.35 27.22 -14.25
C ASP A 406 7.24 27.77 -13.11
N PRO A 407 8.16 28.68 -13.46
CA PRO A 407 9.07 29.27 -12.48
C PRO A 407 8.38 30.22 -11.48
N LYS A 408 7.09 30.53 -11.67
CA LYS A 408 6.34 31.33 -10.71
C LYS A 408 5.78 30.47 -9.58
N SER A 409 5.39 29.23 -9.87
CA SER A 409 4.84 28.31 -8.88
C SER A 409 5.91 27.70 -7.98
N VAL A 410 7.13 27.42 -8.50
CA VAL A 410 8.25 26.90 -7.70
C VAL A 410 9.08 28.05 -7.15
N ARG A 411 8.96 28.33 -5.86
CA ARG A 411 9.69 29.45 -5.22
C ARG A 411 11.13 29.07 -4.87
N HIS A 412 11.34 27.89 -4.32
CA HIS A 412 12.66 27.33 -4.01
C HIS A 412 12.72 25.86 -4.43
N LEU A 413 13.85 25.46 -4.97
CA LEU A 413 14.15 24.09 -5.36
C LEU A 413 15.28 23.54 -4.48
N VAL A 414 14.99 22.48 -3.71
CA VAL A 414 16.02 21.71 -3.00
C VAL A 414 16.26 20.41 -3.75
N MET A 415 17.50 20.15 -4.14
CA MET A 415 17.94 18.92 -4.81
C MET A 415 18.89 18.16 -3.90
N ALA A 416 18.41 17.06 -3.33
CA ALA A 416 19.21 16.20 -2.49
C ALA A 416 19.86 15.09 -3.32
N ASP A 417 21.13 14.80 -3.02
CA ASP A 417 21.86 13.64 -3.58
C ASP A 417 21.83 13.65 -5.12
N THR A 418 22.31 14.75 -5.70
CA THR A 418 22.08 15.12 -7.10
C THR A 418 22.83 14.22 -8.09
N LEU A 419 22.12 13.73 -9.11
CA LEU A 419 22.63 12.82 -10.15
C LEU A 419 23.50 13.57 -11.22
N TRP A 420 24.57 14.23 -10.77
CA TRP A 420 25.47 14.99 -11.64
C TRP A 420 26.58 14.09 -12.21
N PHE A 421 26.24 13.35 -13.27
CA PHE A 421 27.12 12.34 -13.87
C PHE A 421 27.72 12.80 -15.19
N ASP A 422 28.94 12.30 -15.49
CA ASP A 422 29.50 12.37 -16.83
C ASP A 422 28.81 11.37 -17.79
N ASP A 423 29.07 11.52 -19.08
CA ASP A 423 28.42 10.67 -20.09
C ASP A 423 28.88 9.22 -20.03
N LYS A 424 30.08 8.91 -19.51
CA LYS A 424 30.58 7.55 -19.34
C LYS A 424 29.80 6.82 -18.25
N LEU A 425 29.74 7.40 -17.06
CA LEU A 425 28.97 6.82 -15.93
C LEU A 425 27.48 6.73 -16.27
N ARG A 426 26.92 7.73 -16.94
CA ARG A 426 25.52 7.73 -17.37
C ARG A 426 25.19 6.58 -18.30
N ARG A 427 26.05 6.25 -19.27
CA ARG A 427 25.87 5.07 -20.15
C ARG A 427 25.94 3.77 -19.35
N GLU A 428 26.92 3.63 -18.48
CA GLU A 428 27.09 2.46 -17.62
C GLU A 428 25.88 2.22 -16.69
N LEU A 429 25.36 3.29 -16.05
CA LEU A 429 24.15 3.21 -15.22
C LEU A 429 22.93 2.76 -16.05
N ARG A 430 22.76 3.28 -17.26
CA ARG A 430 21.67 2.87 -18.13
C ARG A 430 21.76 1.41 -18.56
N GLU A 431 22.95 0.87 -18.70
CA GLU A 431 23.19 -0.50 -19.13
C GLU A 431 23.01 -1.51 -17.98
N HIS A 432 23.47 -1.17 -16.77
CA HIS A 432 23.65 -2.16 -15.71
C HIS A 432 22.83 -1.90 -14.43
N TYR A 433 22.30 -0.68 -14.23
CA TYR A 433 21.70 -0.33 -12.94
C TYR A 433 20.36 -1.01 -12.68
N THR A 434 19.60 -1.31 -13.73
CA THR A 434 18.23 -1.83 -13.64
C THR A 434 18.09 -3.21 -14.28
N PRO A 435 18.48 -4.29 -13.59
CA PRO A 435 18.33 -5.65 -14.09
C PRO A 435 16.85 -5.99 -14.32
N ASP A 436 16.60 -7.02 -15.13
CA ASP A 436 15.26 -7.49 -15.44
C ASP A 436 14.79 -8.52 -14.41
N ILE A 437 14.37 -8.03 -13.24
CA ILE A 437 13.88 -8.86 -12.14
C ILE A 437 12.41 -9.20 -12.39
N ARG A 438 12.13 -10.45 -12.77
CA ARG A 438 10.77 -10.93 -13.07
C ARG A 438 10.38 -12.10 -12.19
N PRO A 439 9.10 -12.19 -11.80
CA PRO A 439 8.58 -13.33 -11.06
C PRO A 439 8.92 -14.65 -11.77
N ASN A 440 9.37 -15.63 -11.02
CA ASN A 440 9.67 -16.96 -11.53
C ASN A 440 9.14 -18.04 -10.55
N TRP A 441 8.99 -19.28 -11.05
CA TRP A 441 8.39 -20.37 -10.31
C TRP A 441 9.09 -20.71 -8.99
N TYR A 442 10.34 -20.36 -8.83
CA TYR A 442 11.19 -20.71 -7.68
C TYR A 442 11.37 -19.58 -6.68
N GLY A 443 10.87 -18.37 -6.98
CA GLY A 443 10.96 -17.20 -6.10
C GLY A 443 12.34 -16.54 -6.04
N GLY A 444 13.30 -16.94 -6.92
CA GLY A 444 14.66 -16.41 -6.92
C GLY A 444 14.75 -14.90 -7.16
N HIS A 445 13.79 -14.34 -7.89
CA HIS A 445 13.66 -12.89 -8.13
C HIS A 445 13.51 -12.06 -6.83
N LEU A 446 12.96 -12.63 -5.76
CA LEU A 446 12.85 -11.95 -4.46
C LEU A 446 14.23 -11.77 -3.83
N LEU A 447 15.09 -12.79 -3.90
CA LEU A 447 16.47 -12.71 -3.41
C LEU A 447 17.35 -11.82 -4.30
N GLU A 448 17.12 -11.82 -5.60
CA GLU A 448 17.80 -10.92 -6.52
C GLU A 448 17.52 -9.45 -6.17
N ALA A 449 16.25 -9.10 -5.95
CA ALA A 449 15.85 -7.78 -5.49
C ALA A 449 16.46 -7.44 -4.13
N TRP A 450 16.44 -8.38 -3.18
CA TRP A 450 17.02 -8.22 -1.85
C TRP A 450 18.50 -7.86 -1.92
N HIS A 451 19.29 -8.66 -2.63
CA HIS A 451 20.73 -8.42 -2.71
C HIS A 451 21.08 -7.17 -3.51
N MET A 452 20.33 -6.87 -4.59
CA MET A 452 20.50 -5.61 -5.31
C MET A 452 20.32 -4.40 -4.40
N LEU A 453 19.23 -4.36 -3.63
CA LEU A 453 18.93 -3.24 -2.73
C LEU A 453 19.87 -3.18 -1.53
N ARG A 454 20.33 -4.33 -1.03
CA ARG A 454 21.36 -4.40 -0.01
C ARG A 454 22.70 -3.86 -0.51
N ASP A 455 23.09 -4.25 -1.72
CA ASP A 455 24.34 -3.80 -2.34
C ASP A 455 24.37 -2.30 -2.66
N GLN A 456 23.21 -1.66 -2.86
CA GLN A 456 23.13 -0.19 -2.95
C GLN A 456 23.60 0.53 -1.69
N GLY A 457 23.53 -0.12 -0.51
CA GLY A 457 24.09 0.40 0.74
C GLY A 457 25.58 0.11 0.95
N LEU A 458 26.21 -0.65 0.06
CA LEU A 458 27.60 -1.12 0.18
C LEU A 458 28.51 -0.65 -0.95
N PHE A 459 27.97 -0.51 -2.15
CA PHE A 459 28.75 -0.21 -3.36
C PHE A 459 28.10 0.89 -4.20
N TRP A 460 28.94 1.73 -4.80
CA TRP A 460 28.48 2.71 -5.79
C TRP A 460 29.28 2.64 -7.09
N PRO A 461 28.64 2.49 -8.25
CA PRO A 461 27.27 1.95 -8.37
C PRO A 461 27.17 0.52 -7.82
N TRP A 462 25.99 0.11 -7.39
CA TRP A 462 25.76 -1.16 -6.67
C TRP A 462 26.28 -2.42 -7.38
N PHE A 463 26.34 -2.41 -8.70
CA PHE A 463 26.84 -3.52 -9.52
C PHE A 463 28.37 -3.57 -9.59
N ARG A 464 29.09 -2.53 -9.17
CA ARG A 464 30.56 -2.51 -9.02
C ARG A 464 30.96 -3.09 -7.65
N ARG A 465 30.81 -4.41 -7.51
CA ARG A 465 31.17 -5.15 -6.29
C ARG A 465 32.69 -5.36 -6.21
N THR A 466 33.44 -4.29 -6.38
CA THR A 466 34.91 -4.27 -6.36
C THR A 466 35.39 -3.33 -5.27
N ARG A 467 36.69 -3.37 -4.94
CA ARG A 467 37.27 -2.49 -3.94
C ARG A 467 37.03 -1.00 -4.23
N GLU A 468 37.06 -0.63 -5.48
CA GLU A 468 36.86 0.77 -5.93
C GLU A 468 35.41 1.23 -5.80
N GLY A 469 34.47 0.29 -5.79
CA GLY A 469 33.05 0.57 -5.62
C GLY A 469 32.60 0.65 -4.15
N ILE A 470 33.46 0.27 -3.19
CA ILE A 470 33.09 0.26 -1.77
C ILE A 470 32.72 1.68 -1.30
N ILE A 471 31.55 1.81 -0.68
CA ILE A 471 31.12 3.01 0.02
C ILE A 471 31.78 3.00 1.40
N ASN A 472 32.80 3.86 1.62
CA ASN A 472 33.54 3.96 2.87
C ASN A 472 32.79 4.80 3.94
N GLN A 473 31.57 4.46 4.22
CA GLN A 473 30.70 5.14 5.18
C GLN A 473 29.97 4.07 6.04
N PRO A 474 29.33 4.44 7.14
CA PRO A 474 28.50 3.50 7.89
C PRO A 474 27.52 2.78 6.97
N THR A 475 27.48 1.47 7.02
CA THR A 475 26.67 0.65 6.12
C THR A 475 25.18 0.75 6.47
N HIS A 476 24.34 0.95 5.46
CA HIS A 476 22.88 0.96 5.59
C HIS A 476 22.30 -0.39 5.13
N VAL A 477 22.52 -1.43 5.95
CA VAL A 477 22.12 -2.81 5.65
C VAL A 477 21.12 -3.38 6.66
N ASP A 478 20.36 -2.51 7.32
CA ASP A 478 19.28 -2.91 8.22
C ASP A 478 18.22 -3.73 7.46
N PRO A 479 17.91 -4.96 7.90
CA PRO A 479 16.97 -5.84 7.19
C PRO A 479 15.55 -5.27 7.08
N VAL A 480 15.09 -4.49 8.07
CA VAL A 480 13.76 -3.88 8.05
C VAL A 480 13.69 -2.81 6.96
N MET A 481 14.72 -1.98 6.84
CA MET A 481 14.81 -0.96 5.80
C MET A 481 14.93 -1.57 4.40
N ILE A 482 15.75 -2.63 4.25
CA ILE A 482 15.87 -3.34 2.97
C ILE A 482 14.52 -3.97 2.58
N GLN A 483 13.83 -4.61 3.53
CA GLN A 483 12.50 -5.18 3.30
C GLN A 483 11.50 -4.12 2.82
N ALA A 484 11.48 -2.94 3.43
CA ALA A 484 10.62 -1.84 3.01
C ALA A 484 10.93 -1.42 1.55
N ARG A 485 12.20 -1.33 1.17
CA ARG A 485 12.63 -1.02 -0.20
C ARG A 485 12.30 -2.12 -1.20
N VAL A 486 12.40 -3.40 -0.82
CA VAL A 486 11.97 -4.54 -1.63
C VAL A 486 10.46 -4.46 -1.91
N LEU A 487 9.68 -4.15 -0.88
CA LEU A 487 8.24 -3.94 -1.03
C LEU A 487 7.93 -2.79 -2.01
N GLU A 488 8.59 -1.63 -1.87
CA GLU A 488 8.40 -0.50 -2.78
C GLU A 488 8.77 -0.85 -4.23
N LEU A 489 9.87 -1.58 -4.44
CA LEU A 489 10.28 -2.02 -5.77
C LEU A 489 9.20 -2.87 -6.44
N PHE A 490 8.67 -3.88 -5.73
CA PHE A 490 7.64 -4.76 -6.30
C PHE A 490 6.26 -4.09 -6.43
N ARG A 491 5.95 -3.09 -5.60
CA ARG A 491 4.72 -2.29 -5.71
C ARG A 491 4.69 -1.39 -6.95
N SER A 492 5.82 -1.14 -7.57
CA SER A 492 5.91 -0.37 -8.81
C SER A 492 5.61 -1.19 -10.07
N GLU A 493 5.39 -2.49 -9.94
CA GLU A 493 5.07 -3.41 -11.05
C GLU A 493 6.02 -3.27 -12.26
N GLY A 494 7.31 -3.02 -12.00
CA GLY A 494 8.35 -2.82 -13.01
C GLY A 494 8.60 -1.38 -13.44
N MET A 495 7.72 -0.44 -13.11
CA MET A 495 7.89 0.98 -13.43
C MET A 495 9.18 1.60 -12.87
N TRP A 496 9.73 1.05 -11.79
CA TRP A 496 11.02 1.48 -11.23
C TRP A 496 12.17 1.44 -12.25
N ARG A 497 12.18 0.44 -13.13
CA ARG A 497 13.20 0.33 -14.19
C ARG A 497 13.10 1.50 -15.17
N GLU A 498 11.89 1.74 -15.68
CA GLU A 498 11.63 2.81 -16.63
C GLU A 498 11.89 4.19 -16.02
N ALA A 499 11.55 4.37 -14.74
CA ALA A 499 11.83 5.60 -14.01
C ALA A 499 13.33 5.86 -13.88
N TYR A 500 14.14 4.87 -13.45
CA TYR A 500 15.60 5.01 -13.43
C TYR A 500 16.18 5.28 -14.81
N GLN A 501 15.72 4.58 -15.85
CA GLN A 501 16.15 4.83 -17.22
C GLN A 501 15.84 6.26 -17.67
N ALA A 502 14.68 6.81 -17.27
CA ALA A 502 14.31 8.19 -17.53
C ALA A 502 15.22 9.18 -16.79
N HIS A 503 15.55 8.90 -15.52
CA HIS A 503 16.47 9.71 -14.72
C HIS A 503 17.87 9.76 -15.31
N PHE A 504 18.44 8.59 -15.67
CA PHE A 504 19.79 8.52 -16.26
C PHE A 504 19.85 9.09 -17.68
N ALA A 505 18.76 9.10 -18.42
CA ALA A 505 18.68 9.72 -19.74
C ALA A 505 18.47 11.26 -19.69
N TYR A 506 18.13 11.81 -18.52
CA TYR A 506 17.80 13.22 -18.38
C TYR A 506 19.05 14.10 -18.54
N PRO A 507 19.03 15.14 -19.43
CA PRO A 507 20.20 15.97 -19.69
C PRO A 507 20.33 17.07 -18.61
N LEU A 508 20.65 16.66 -17.36
CA LEU A 508 20.60 17.51 -16.17
C LEU A 508 21.42 18.81 -16.33
N GLN A 509 22.68 18.72 -16.78
CA GLN A 509 23.56 19.89 -16.91
C GLN A 509 22.96 20.95 -17.86
N LYS A 510 22.46 20.49 -19.01
CA LYS A 510 21.83 21.38 -20.00
C LYS A 510 20.54 22.02 -19.47
N ARG A 511 19.73 21.27 -18.73
CA ARG A 511 18.48 21.76 -18.15
C ARG A 511 18.72 22.68 -16.97
N MET A 512 19.68 22.38 -16.10
CA MET A 512 20.06 23.20 -14.96
C MET A 512 20.54 24.61 -15.38
N ALA A 513 21.23 24.73 -16.51
CA ALA A 513 21.66 26.02 -17.05
C ALA A 513 20.49 26.96 -17.40
N GLN A 514 19.27 26.44 -17.54
CA GLN A 514 18.07 27.21 -17.91
C GLN A 514 17.22 27.62 -16.69
N VAL A 515 17.51 27.08 -15.49
CA VAL A 515 16.72 27.36 -14.29
C VAL A 515 17.01 28.77 -13.75
N ASP A 516 15.94 29.45 -13.37
CA ASP A 516 16.04 30.84 -12.82
C ASP A 516 15.49 30.96 -11.38
N VAL A 517 15.05 29.89 -10.77
CA VAL A 517 14.69 29.86 -9.35
C VAL A 517 15.91 29.59 -8.47
N PRO A 518 15.92 30.00 -7.18
CA PRO A 518 16.97 29.61 -6.24
C PRO A 518 17.04 28.08 -6.07
N VAL A 519 18.26 27.51 -6.18
CA VAL A 519 18.49 26.06 -6.04
C VAL A 519 19.41 25.79 -4.86
N HIS A 520 18.96 24.96 -3.93
CA HIS A 520 19.75 24.49 -2.80
C HIS A 520 20.10 23.01 -2.99
N PHE A 521 21.38 22.74 -3.20
CA PHE A 521 21.92 21.39 -3.31
C PHE A 521 22.32 20.90 -1.93
N VAL A 522 21.84 19.71 -1.55
CA VAL A 522 22.08 19.17 -0.21
C VAL A 522 22.47 17.70 -0.27
N ALA A 523 23.33 17.28 0.65
CA ALA A 523 23.68 15.87 0.84
C ALA A 523 24.23 15.63 2.25
N PRO A 524 23.95 14.49 2.88
CA PRO A 524 24.64 14.08 4.09
C PRO A 524 26.08 13.62 3.80
N ALA A 525 26.90 13.48 4.84
CA ALA A 525 28.31 13.10 4.66
C ALA A 525 28.52 11.71 4.07
N TRP A 526 27.59 10.82 4.31
CA TRP A 526 27.67 9.43 3.89
C TRP A 526 27.14 9.17 2.47
N ASP A 527 26.50 10.15 1.83
CA ASP A 527 25.93 9.92 0.50
C ASP A 527 27.03 9.79 -0.56
N PRO A 528 27.00 8.74 -1.40
CA PRO A 528 27.98 8.54 -2.47
C PRO A 528 27.94 9.63 -3.55
N GLN A 529 26.87 10.44 -3.61
CA GLN A 529 26.73 11.57 -4.53
C GLN A 529 27.19 12.91 -3.92
N LEU A 530 27.78 12.92 -2.73
CA LEU A 530 28.21 14.16 -2.04
C LEU A 530 29.06 15.05 -2.95
N GLU A 531 30.09 14.49 -3.59
CA GLU A 531 30.99 15.28 -4.46
C GLU A 531 30.30 15.70 -5.76
N ALA A 532 29.45 14.86 -6.33
CA ALA A 532 28.64 15.21 -7.50
C ALA A 532 27.64 16.33 -7.17
N THR A 533 27.04 16.32 -5.98
CA THR A 533 26.13 17.35 -5.49
C THR A 533 26.84 18.67 -5.26
N LYS A 534 28.06 18.67 -4.70
CA LYS A 534 28.90 19.86 -4.57
C LYS A 534 29.27 20.46 -5.94
N LEU A 535 29.61 19.60 -6.90
CA LEU A 535 29.93 20.03 -8.26
C LEU A 535 28.70 20.65 -8.92
N ALA A 536 27.52 20.05 -8.79
CA ALA A 536 26.28 20.60 -9.29
C ALA A 536 25.99 22.00 -8.76
N ALA A 537 26.23 22.22 -7.47
CA ALA A 537 26.06 23.53 -6.86
C ALA A 537 27.03 24.60 -7.43
N ARG A 538 28.29 24.22 -7.68
CA ARG A 538 29.31 25.15 -8.25
C ARG A 538 29.01 25.50 -9.70
N GLU A 539 28.51 24.56 -10.48
CA GLU A 539 28.20 24.74 -11.90
C GLU A 539 26.82 25.37 -12.14
N SER A 540 25.99 25.47 -11.12
CA SER A 540 24.66 26.06 -11.21
C SER A 540 24.67 27.55 -10.92
N ARG A 541 24.05 28.36 -11.80
CA ARG A 541 24.05 29.84 -11.72
C ARG A 541 23.54 30.39 -10.38
N LYS A 542 22.51 29.77 -9.79
CA LYS A 542 21.91 30.15 -8.50
C LYS A 542 22.04 29.03 -7.47
N GLY A 543 23.03 28.15 -7.66
CA GLY A 543 23.23 26.98 -6.81
C GLY A 543 23.96 27.35 -5.50
N ARG A 544 23.52 26.72 -4.40
CA ARG A 544 24.22 26.73 -3.12
C ARG A 544 24.29 25.30 -2.61
N PHE A 545 25.38 24.96 -1.92
CA PHE A 545 25.53 23.65 -1.29
C PHE A 545 25.47 23.78 0.23
N GLU A 546 24.78 22.87 0.89
CA GLU A 546 24.79 22.68 2.32
C GLU A 546 24.88 21.19 2.67
N LYS A 547 25.74 20.88 3.66
CA LYS A 547 25.85 19.53 4.21
C LYS A 547 24.73 19.29 5.21
N MET A 548 23.97 18.20 5.01
CA MET A 548 22.85 17.83 5.88
C MET A 548 23.25 16.91 7.03
N PRO A 549 22.46 16.90 8.11
CA PRO A 549 22.51 15.87 9.14
C PRO A 549 22.30 14.47 8.55
N ASP A 550 22.75 13.44 9.27
CA ASP A 550 22.63 12.05 8.82
C ASP A 550 21.18 11.56 8.80
N ARG A 551 20.31 12.08 9.68
CA ARG A 551 18.89 11.72 9.74
C ARG A 551 18.05 12.69 8.91
N MET A 552 17.28 12.17 7.97
CA MET A 552 16.40 13.00 7.12
C MET A 552 15.35 13.80 7.91
N PHE A 553 14.92 13.31 9.07
CA PHE A 553 14.01 14.04 9.95
C PHE A 553 14.55 15.43 10.34
N ASP A 554 15.85 15.53 10.58
CA ASP A 554 16.49 16.77 11.04
C ASP A 554 16.75 17.77 9.90
N TRP A 555 16.47 17.38 8.64
CA TRP A 555 16.70 18.24 7.47
C TRP A 555 15.74 19.43 7.42
N ALA A 556 14.51 19.26 7.88
CA ALA A 556 13.50 20.32 7.83
C ALA A 556 13.98 21.59 8.56
N GLU A 557 14.52 21.45 9.77
CA GLU A 557 15.05 22.57 10.55
C GLU A 557 16.19 23.32 9.81
N ARG A 558 17.04 22.55 9.11
CA ARG A 558 18.16 23.13 8.33
C ARG A 558 17.69 23.80 7.05
N LEU A 559 16.62 23.31 6.43
CA LEU A 559 16.07 23.83 5.19
C LEU A 559 15.19 25.07 5.39
N MET A 560 14.53 25.21 6.54
CA MET A 560 13.62 26.34 6.81
C MET A 560 14.24 27.71 6.53
N PRO A 561 15.51 28.05 6.96
CA PRO A 561 16.10 29.35 6.67
C PRO A 561 16.29 29.66 5.17
N PHE A 562 16.34 28.63 4.32
CA PHE A 562 16.36 28.78 2.87
C PHE A 562 14.95 28.95 2.29
N LEU A 563 14.00 28.16 2.77
CA LEU A 563 12.62 28.13 2.28
C LEU A 563 11.80 29.35 2.70
N ASP A 564 12.20 30.06 3.76
CA ASP A 564 11.52 31.27 4.28
C ASP A 564 11.98 32.57 3.64
N ARG A 565 12.94 32.52 2.70
CA ARG A 565 13.39 33.67 1.94
C ARG A 565 12.46 33.97 0.76
#